data_a40d1ef9e09b421cb5705fda833fb9e6
#
_entry.id   a40d1ef9e09b421cb5705fda833fb9e6
#
_cell.length_a   1.000
_cell.length_b   1.000
_cell.length_c   1.000
_cell.angle_alpha   90.00
_cell.angle_beta   90.00
_cell.angle_gamma   90.00
#
_symmetry.space_group_name_H-M   'P 1'
#
loop_
_entity.id
_entity.type
_entity.pdbx_description
1 polymer ?
#
loop_
_entity_poly.entity_id
_entity_poly.type
_entity_poly.pdbx_seq_one_letter_code
_entity_poly.pdbx_strand_id
1 'polypeptide(L)'
;METIDWDHVIACLAGIEIVTDQTLVAKLSQDYHTFSPILEPLLAGLAGDIVVRPTTEAEVLKIAKVCSQYRVPVTVRGAGTGNYGQCVPLQGGVIVDMTKMQRIHWVKPGSARVDAGVKLAAIDKKTREIGWEIRMSPSTYRTATIAGFIAGGSGGIGSIQYGQLRDRGNILALKVVTLEDEPRAIELRGDEVQKVNHAWGINGIITEVEIPLAPAYPWVEVIVTFSDFMAAAKFGQALGDADGMIKKLISVFASPIPSYFTALQQYIPSNTHAALLMVAETSLPFLPGLVQSYGGTITYQQLDKSLNLGEFTWNHTTLLARSVDTSLTYLQSLFPPDNLQMVEHMYHHFGDEVMMHLEFIRVNGAAIPAALQLVRYTTEARLNEIMRYHEEQGVFIANPHTYIIEDGGRKVIDPQQMQFKEMVDPYGLMNPGKIRALMSRVT
;
A
#
# COMPACT_ATOMS: atom_id res chain seq x y z
N MET A 1 1.88 -5.69 33.81
CA MET A 1 1.38 -4.33 33.48
C MET A 1 0.29 -3.99 34.50
N GLU A 2 0.34 -2.79 35.08
CA GLU A 2 -0.79 -2.28 35.87
C GLU A 2 -2.04 -2.26 35.00
N THR A 3 -3.19 -2.57 35.58
CA THR A 3 -4.47 -2.51 34.85
C THR A 3 -4.79 -1.07 34.51
N ILE A 4 -5.00 -0.77 33.23
CA ILE A 4 -5.37 0.57 32.77
C ILE A 4 -6.75 0.94 33.31
N ASP A 5 -6.86 2.08 33.98
CA ASP A 5 -8.14 2.65 34.40
C ASP A 5 -8.79 3.35 33.20
N TRP A 6 -9.62 2.59 32.48
CA TRP A 6 -10.28 3.07 31.26
C TRP A 6 -11.29 4.19 31.53
N ASP A 7 -11.98 4.18 32.65
CA ASP A 7 -12.94 5.24 32.97
C ASP A 7 -12.22 6.59 33.14
N HIS A 8 -11.03 6.56 33.75
CA HIS A 8 -10.22 7.75 33.91
C HIS A 8 -9.59 8.19 32.56
N VAL A 9 -9.07 7.26 31.76
CA VAL A 9 -8.53 7.56 30.42
C VAL A 9 -9.60 8.20 29.54
N ILE A 10 -10.81 7.64 29.51
CA ILE A 10 -11.95 8.16 28.73
C ILE A 10 -12.33 9.56 29.22
N ALA A 11 -12.38 9.78 30.53
CA ALA A 11 -12.66 11.10 31.10
C ALA A 11 -11.62 12.15 30.69
N CYS A 12 -10.32 11.78 30.65
CA CYS A 12 -9.25 12.64 30.16
C CYS A 12 -9.36 12.99 28.67
N LEU A 13 -10.01 12.13 27.86
CA LEU A 13 -10.25 12.34 26.43
C LEU A 13 -11.58 13.04 26.12
N ALA A 14 -12.28 13.55 27.13
CA ALA A 14 -13.56 14.26 26.96
C ALA A 14 -13.47 15.33 25.84
N GLY A 15 -14.50 15.38 25.00
CA GLY A 15 -14.59 16.29 23.85
C GLY A 15 -14.12 15.68 22.52
N ILE A 16 -13.48 14.50 22.54
CA ILE A 16 -13.10 13.73 21.34
C ILE A 16 -14.15 12.62 21.14
N GLU A 17 -14.48 12.29 19.90
CA GLU A 17 -15.38 11.14 19.61
C GLU A 17 -14.69 9.85 20.06
N ILE A 18 -15.32 9.10 20.98
CA ILE A 18 -14.83 7.83 21.50
C ILE A 18 -15.84 6.73 21.18
N VAL A 19 -15.35 5.61 20.68
CA VAL A 19 -16.12 4.39 20.43
C VAL A 19 -15.72 3.35 21.46
N THR A 20 -16.69 2.88 22.25
CA THR A 20 -16.53 1.84 23.28
C THR A 20 -17.32 0.56 22.96
N ASP A 21 -18.18 0.60 21.93
CA ASP A 21 -18.88 -0.60 21.44
C ASP A 21 -17.86 -1.62 20.93
N GLN A 22 -17.77 -2.76 21.62
CA GLN A 22 -16.74 -3.76 21.37
C GLN A 22 -16.83 -4.39 19.98
N THR A 23 -18.03 -4.48 19.40
CA THR A 23 -18.23 -4.99 18.03
C THR A 23 -17.61 -4.02 17.02
N LEU A 24 -17.83 -2.73 17.21
CA LEU A 24 -17.26 -1.71 16.33
C LEU A 24 -15.75 -1.54 16.56
N VAL A 25 -15.28 -1.62 17.81
CA VAL A 25 -13.85 -1.62 18.16
C VAL A 25 -13.16 -2.80 17.47
N ALA A 26 -13.67 -4.01 17.60
CA ALA A 26 -13.12 -5.20 16.94
C ALA A 26 -13.05 -5.03 15.42
N LYS A 27 -14.12 -4.52 14.78
CA LYS A 27 -14.14 -4.22 13.35
C LYS A 27 -13.08 -3.18 12.95
N LEU A 28 -12.91 -2.13 13.74
CA LEU A 28 -11.93 -1.08 13.49
C LEU A 28 -10.50 -1.48 13.86
N SER A 29 -10.32 -2.62 14.51
CA SER A 29 -9.01 -3.22 14.83
C SER A 29 -8.44 -4.04 13.67
N GLN A 30 -9.19 -4.25 12.59
CA GLN A 30 -8.81 -5.15 11.50
C GLN A 30 -8.37 -4.38 10.25
N ASP A 31 -7.53 -5.03 9.45
CA ASP A 31 -7.23 -4.71 8.07
C ASP A 31 -7.45 -5.96 7.18
N TYR A 32 -6.88 -6.01 5.98
CA TYR A 32 -7.01 -7.16 5.07
C TYR A 32 -5.94 -8.25 5.30
N HIS A 33 -5.40 -8.39 6.52
CA HIS A 33 -4.42 -9.45 6.85
C HIS A 33 -4.95 -10.86 6.59
N THR A 34 -6.27 -11.04 6.52
CA THR A 34 -6.93 -12.30 6.14
C THR A 34 -6.61 -12.77 4.72
N PHE A 35 -5.94 -11.95 3.88
CA PHE A 35 -5.35 -12.45 2.63
C PHE A 35 -4.21 -13.44 2.88
N SER A 36 -3.62 -13.41 4.06
CA SER A 36 -2.59 -14.32 4.50
C SER A 36 -3.18 -15.44 5.39
N PRO A 37 -3.13 -16.70 4.96
CA PRO A 37 -3.58 -17.82 5.77
C PRO A 37 -2.72 -18.06 7.02
N ILE A 38 -1.54 -17.41 7.10
CA ILE A 38 -0.67 -17.40 8.27
C ILE A 38 -1.08 -16.29 9.24
N LEU A 39 -1.34 -15.08 8.75
CA LEU A 39 -1.70 -13.95 9.61
C LEU A 39 -3.12 -14.04 10.15
N GLU A 40 -4.04 -14.64 9.39
CA GLU A 40 -5.44 -14.77 9.80
C GLU A 40 -5.60 -15.44 11.18
N PRO A 41 -5.06 -16.63 11.45
CA PRO A 41 -5.13 -17.25 12.77
C PRO A 41 -4.26 -16.53 13.82
N LEU A 42 -3.11 -15.96 13.44
CA LEU A 42 -2.20 -15.29 14.37
C LEU A 42 -2.78 -13.97 14.92
N LEU A 43 -3.57 -13.26 14.13
CA LEU A 43 -4.15 -11.98 14.49
C LEU A 43 -5.63 -12.07 14.87
N ALA A 44 -6.20 -13.28 14.82
CA ALA A 44 -7.60 -13.52 15.16
C ALA A 44 -7.91 -13.08 16.60
N GLY A 45 -8.99 -12.31 16.77
CA GLY A 45 -9.45 -11.84 18.07
C GLY A 45 -8.63 -10.68 18.69
N LEU A 46 -7.53 -10.27 18.06
CA LEU A 46 -6.78 -9.12 18.54
C LEU A 46 -7.54 -7.82 18.22
N ALA A 47 -7.75 -7.00 19.24
CA ALA A 47 -8.48 -5.74 19.14
C ALA A 47 -7.92 -4.70 20.12
N GLY A 48 -8.17 -3.42 19.85
CA GLY A 48 -8.00 -2.36 20.83
C GLY A 48 -9.08 -2.42 21.90
N ASP A 49 -8.94 -1.59 22.93
CA ASP A 49 -9.95 -1.45 23.99
C ASP A 49 -10.97 -0.37 23.64
N ILE A 50 -10.52 0.73 23.04
CA ILE A 50 -11.36 1.83 22.56
C ILE A 50 -10.84 2.38 21.21
N VAL A 51 -11.72 3.07 20.47
CA VAL A 51 -11.32 3.85 19.29
C VAL A 51 -11.58 5.33 19.55
N VAL A 52 -10.61 6.17 19.24
CA VAL A 52 -10.74 7.64 19.29
C VAL A 52 -10.63 8.22 17.88
N ARG A 53 -11.46 9.23 17.59
CA ARG A 53 -11.55 9.85 16.27
C ARG A 53 -11.28 11.34 16.34
N PRO A 54 -10.00 11.75 16.30
CA PRO A 54 -9.65 13.16 16.29
C PRO A 54 -10.07 13.83 14.99
N THR A 55 -10.41 15.12 15.08
CA THR A 55 -10.74 16.01 13.97
C THR A 55 -9.69 17.09 13.78
N THR A 56 -8.83 17.30 14.77
CA THR A 56 -7.80 18.35 14.81
C THR A 56 -6.48 17.82 15.36
N GLU A 57 -5.38 18.49 15.01
CA GLU A 57 -4.05 18.21 15.58
C GLU A 57 -4.01 18.40 17.10
N ALA A 58 -4.73 19.39 17.62
CA ALA A 58 -4.83 19.61 19.06
C ALA A 58 -5.46 18.41 19.80
N GLU A 59 -6.44 17.75 19.18
CA GLU A 59 -7.01 16.52 19.73
C GLU A 59 -6.01 15.36 19.65
N VAL A 60 -5.22 15.26 18.58
CA VAL A 60 -4.15 14.24 18.48
C VAL A 60 -3.09 14.45 19.54
N LEU A 61 -2.67 15.70 19.80
CA LEU A 61 -1.74 16.04 20.89
C LEU A 61 -2.32 15.66 22.26
N LYS A 62 -3.61 15.90 22.48
CA LYS A 62 -4.30 15.50 23.73
C LYS A 62 -4.33 13.98 23.89
N ILE A 63 -4.65 13.22 22.82
CA ILE A 63 -4.62 11.76 22.80
C ILE A 63 -3.21 11.25 23.14
N ALA A 64 -2.20 11.78 22.46
CA ALA A 64 -0.80 11.40 22.66
C ALA A 64 -0.36 11.65 24.12
N LYS A 65 -0.73 12.81 24.72
CA LYS A 65 -0.41 13.15 26.10
C LYS A 65 -1.05 12.18 27.10
N VAL A 66 -2.33 11.88 26.93
CA VAL A 66 -3.06 10.93 27.79
C VAL A 66 -2.46 9.53 27.67
N CYS A 67 -2.23 9.05 26.44
CA CYS A 67 -1.67 7.72 26.23
C CYS A 67 -0.24 7.60 26.77
N SER A 68 0.60 8.63 26.60
CA SER A 68 1.95 8.66 27.19
C SER A 68 1.90 8.66 28.71
N GLN A 69 1.08 9.51 29.32
CA GLN A 69 0.95 9.63 30.78
C GLN A 69 0.52 8.32 31.45
N TYR A 70 -0.45 7.62 30.84
CA TYR A 70 -1.00 6.38 31.40
C TYR A 70 -0.39 5.11 30.79
N ARG A 71 0.68 5.24 29.97
CA ARG A 71 1.37 4.12 29.31
C ARG A 71 0.42 3.23 28.51
N VAL A 72 -0.55 3.86 27.84
CA VAL A 72 -1.54 3.15 27.01
C VAL A 72 -0.96 2.90 25.61
N PRO A 73 -0.97 1.65 25.11
CA PRO A 73 -0.60 1.35 23.73
C PRO A 73 -1.46 2.10 22.71
N VAL A 74 -0.86 2.54 21.62
CA VAL A 74 -1.54 3.31 20.56
C VAL A 74 -1.34 2.63 19.22
N THR A 75 -2.43 2.34 18.52
CA THR A 75 -2.39 1.89 17.13
C THR A 75 -3.11 2.90 16.25
N VAL A 76 -2.38 3.49 15.30
CA VAL A 76 -2.96 4.47 14.37
C VAL A 76 -3.51 3.76 13.14
N ARG A 77 -4.70 4.17 12.70
CA ARG A 77 -5.28 3.70 11.45
C ARG A 77 -5.82 4.82 10.58
N GLY A 78 -5.79 4.60 9.27
CA GLY A 78 -6.62 5.30 8.31
C GLY A 78 -7.84 4.45 7.95
N ALA A 79 -8.05 4.17 6.67
CA ALA A 79 -9.17 3.33 6.21
C ALA A 79 -9.00 1.81 6.48
N GLY A 80 -7.83 1.37 6.97
CA GLY A 80 -7.58 -0.05 7.24
C GLY A 80 -7.48 -0.91 5.97
N THR A 81 -6.96 -0.35 4.88
CA THR A 81 -6.82 -1.04 3.58
C THR A 81 -5.48 -1.78 3.42
N GLY A 82 -4.64 -1.80 4.46
CA GLY A 82 -3.43 -2.62 4.51
C GLY A 82 -3.75 -4.11 4.61
N ASN A 83 -2.75 -4.96 4.42
CA ASN A 83 -2.92 -6.42 4.40
C ASN A 83 -1.81 -7.20 5.11
N TYR A 84 -1.01 -6.51 5.92
CA TYR A 84 0.06 -7.11 6.75
C TYR A 84 -0.28 -7.10 8.24
N GLY A 85 -1.52 -6.80 8.62
CA GLY A 85 -1.86 -6.57 10.02
C GLY A 85 -1.25 -5.28 10.59
N GLN A 86 -0.89 -4.31 9.74
CA GLN A 86 -0.21 -3.08 10.16
C GLN A 86 -0.99 -2.28 11.19
N CYS A 87 -2.32 -2.24 11.08
CA CYS A 87 -3.20 -1.53 12.00
C CYS A 87 -3.97 -2.46 12.96
N VAL A 88 -3.58 -3.73 13.07
CA VAL A 88 -4.10 -4.64 14.08
C VAL A 88 -3.33 -4.44 15.38
N PRO A 89 -3.97 -4.01 16.49
CA PRO A 89 -3.29 -3.80 17.77
C PRO A 89 -2.90 -5.15 18.40
N LEU A 90 -1.60 -5.37 18.62
CA LEU A 90 -1.11 -6.61 19.22
C LEU A 90 -1.19 -6.62 20.75
N GLN A 91 -1.33 -5.44 21.38
CA GLN A 91 -1.32 -5.26 22.83
C GLN A 91 -2.54 -4.48 23.33
N GLY A 92 -3.68 -4.52 22.63
CA GLY A 92 -4.85 -3.73 23.02
C GLY A 92 -4.60 -2.22 22.87
N GLY A 93 -5.12 -1.43 23.81
CA GLY A 93 -4.90 0.00 23.88
C GLY A 93 -5.88 0.82 23.05
N VAL A 94 -5.46 2.04 22.71
CA VAL A 94 -6.26 3.00 21.95
C VAL A 94 -5.98 2.87 20.46
N ILE A 95 -7.05 2.71 19.68
CA ILE A 95 -6.99 2.88 18.23
C ILE A 95 -7.28 4.33 17.89
N VAL A 96 -6.35 5.00 17.19
CA VAL A 96 -6.53 6.36 16.70
C VAL A 96 -6.97 6.32 15.25
N ASP A 97 -8.27 6.49 15.03
CA ASP A 97 -8.89 6.49 13.69
C ASP A 97 -8.81 7.90 13.08
N MET A 98 -7.84 8.11 12.19
CA MET A 98 -7.55 9.40 11.57
C MET A 98 -8.55 9.80 10.48
N THR A 99 -9.55 8.98 10.17
CA THR A 99 -10.46 9.21 9.04
C THR A 99 -11.34 10.45 9.18
N LYS A 100 -11.42 11.07 10.35
CA LYS A 100 -12.15 12.34 10.59
C LYS A 100 -11.30 13.58 10.33
N MET A 101 -9.97 13.46 10.23
CA MET A 101 -9.08 14.54 9.82
C MET A 101 -9.09 14.67 8.30
N GLN A 102 -9.98 15.53 7.77
CA GLN A 102 -10.31 15.56 6.33
C GLN A 102 -10.10 16.93 5.67
N ARG A 103 -9.39 17.85 6.29
CA ARG A 103 -9.17 19.18 5.74
C ARG A 103 -8.16 19.14 4.60
N ILE A 104 -8.50 19.77 3.46
CA ILE A 104 -7.55 20.15 2.42
C ILE A 104 -7.13 21.58 2.72
N HIS A 105 -5.90 21.78 3.20
CA HIS A 105 -5.42 23.10 3.63
C HIS A 105 -5.24 24.02 2.44
N TRP A 106 -4.58 23.51 1.40
CA TRP A 106 -4.41 24.22 0.13
C TRP A 106 -4.03 23.25 -0.99
N VAL A 107 -4.35 23.68 -2.22
CA VAL A 107 -3.92 23.06 -3.48
C VAL A 107 -3.38 24.19 -4.35
N LYS A 108 -2.18 24.00 -4.89
CA LYS A 108 -1.54 24.94 -5.82
C LYS A 108 -0.81 24.15 -6.93
N PRO A 109 -0.44 24.78 -8.05
CA PRO A 109 0.35 24.13 -9.08
C PRO A 109 1.58 23.44 -8.50
N GLY A 110 1.71 22.13 -8.75
CA GLY A 110 2.84 21.30 -8.33
C GLY A 110 2.74 20.72 -6.93
N SER A 111 1.84 21.14 -6.03
CA SER A 111 1.73 20.53 -4.69
C SER A 111 0.38 20.78 -4.00
N ALA A 112 0.09 19.94 -2.99
CA ALA A 112 -1.06 20.07 -2.12
C ALA A 112 -0.69 19.71 -0.67
N ARG A 113 -1.36 20.35 0.31
CA ARG A 113 -1.25 20.02 1.74
C ARG A 113 -2.61 19.68 2.30
N VAL A 114 -2.68 18.53 2.97
CA VAL A 114 -3.92 17.92 3.43
C VAL A 114 -3.74 17.26 4.78
N ASP A 115 -4.83 17.07 5.52
CA ASP A 115 -4.86 16.24 6.73
C ASP A 115 -4.63 14.77 6.41
N ALA A 116 -4.16 14.03 7.41
CA ALA A 116 -3.82 12.61 7.35
C ALA A 116 -4.95 11.69 6.86
N GLY A 117 -6.19 12.00 7.24
CA GLY A 117 -7.38 11.19 6.94
C GLY A 117 -8.04 11.51 5.61
N VAL A 118 -7.51 12.44 4.81
CA VAL A 118 -8.08 12.75 3.49
C VAL A 118 -7.89 11.57 2.55
N LYS A 119 -8.97 11.15 1.90
CA LYS A 119 -8.93 10.08 0.89
C LYS A 119 -8.21 10.55 -0.37
N LEU A 120 -7.39 9.67 -0.97
CA LEU A 120 -6.66 10.01 -2.20
C LEU A 120 -7.58 10.45 -3.34
N ALA A 121 -8.74 9.81 -3.51
CA ALA A 121 -9.73 10.22 -4.51
C ALA A 121 -10.26 11.65 -4.28
N ALA A 122 -10.40 12.08 -3.02
CA ALA A 122 -10.83 13.44 -2.71
C ALA A 122 -9.74 14.47 -3.04
N ILE A 123 -8.47 14.12 -2.79
CA ILE A 123 -7.32 14.95 -3.19
C ILE A 123 -7.28 15.06 -4.72
N ASP A 124 -7.32 13.93 -5.44
CA ASP A 124 -7.25 13.91 -6.92
C ASP A 124 -8.40 14.71 -7.54
N LYS A 125 -9.62 14.56 -7.01
CA LYS A 125 -10.76 15.37 -7.45
C LYS A 125 -10.48 16.86 -7.31
N LYS A 126 -9.95 17.28 -6.15
CA LYS A 126 -9.69 18.70 -5.87
C LYS A 126 -8.53 19.27 -6.70
N THR A 127 -7.49 18.48 -6.92
CA THR A 127 -6.33 18.92 -7.70
C THR A 127 -6.65 19.04 -9.19
N ARG A 128 -7.54 18.18 -9.72
CA ARG A 128 -8.00 18.26 -11.12
C ARG A 128 -8.78 19.52 -11.45
N GLU A 129 -9.41 20.17 -10.47
CA GLU A 129 -10.07 21.48 -10.67
C GLU A 129 -9.09 22.56 -11.18
N ILE A 130 -7.79 22.40 -10.91
CA ILE A 130 -6.74 23.34 -11.36
C ILE A 130 -5.79 22.74 -12.42
N GLY A 131 -6.18 21.60 -13.04
CA GLY A 131 -5.38 20.93 -14.07
C GLY A 131 -4.20 20.10 -13.55
N TRP A 132 -4.21 19.71 -12.27
CA TRP A 132 -3.19 18.88 -11.65
C TRP A 132 -3.79 17.57 -11.10
N GLU A 133 -2.95 16.57 -10.89
CA GLU A 133 -3.35 15.27 -10.33
C GLU A 133 -2.32 14.74 -9.34
N ILE A 134 -2.73 13.78 -8.50
CA ILE A 134 -1.80 13.04 -7.65
C ILE A 134 -0.91 12.13 -8.50
N ARG A 135 0.39 12.07 -8.15
CA ARG A 135 1.37 11.25 -8.87
C ARG A 135 1.11 9.76 -8.73
N MET A 136 0.78 9.32 -7.51
CA MET A 136 0.64 7.90 -7.17
C MET A 136 -0.57 7.65 -6.29
N SER A 137 -1.13 6.45 -6.42
CA SER A 137 -2.19 5.97 -5.56
C SER A 137 -2.17 4.43 -5.47
N PRO A 138 -2.62 3.84 -4.36
CA PRO A 138 -2.90 2.41 -4.32
C PRO A 138 -4.14 2.11 -5.16
N SER A 139 -4.38 0.84 -5.51
CA SER A 139 -5.63 0.42 -6.16
C SER A 139 -6.88 0.75 -5.32
N THR A 140 -6.71 0.85 -4.01
CA THR A 140 -7.76 1.26 -3.05
C THR A 140 -7.95 2.78 -2.93
N TYR A 141 -7.54 3.59 -3.92
CA TYR A 141 -7.48 5.06 -3.84
C TYR A 141 -8.80 5.73 -3.45
N ARG A 142 -9.95 5.10 -3.72
CA ARG A 142 -11.27 5.63 -3.34
C ARG A 142 -11.51 5.60 -1.83
N THR A 143 -10.88 4.70 -1.12
CA THR A 143 -11.06 4.48 0.32
C THR A 143 -9.82 4.81 1.13
N ALA A 144 -8.64 4.52 0.62
CA ALA A 144 -7.37 4.74 1.30
C ALA A 144 -7.14 6.21 1.65
N THR A 145 -6.67 6.46 2.88
CA THR A 145 -6.24 7.78 3.34
C THR A 145 -4.80 8.04 2.93
N ILE A 146 -4.44 9.31 2.73
CA ILE A 146 -3.09 9.68 2.30
C ILE A 146 -2.01 9.26 3.30
N ALA A 147 -2.22 9.49 4.60
CA ALA A 147 -1.24 9.09 5.61
C ALA A 147 -1.16 7.57 5.77
N GLY A 148 -2.28 6.85 5.62
CA GLY A 148 -2.27 5.38 5.60
C GLY A 148 -1.48 4.82 4.42
N PHE A 149 -1.57 5.44 3.25
CA PHE A 149 -0.78 5.07 2.07
C PHE A 149 0.72 5.30 2.29
N ILE A 150 1.10 6.43 2.88
CA ILE A 150 2.50 6.74 3.21
C ILE A 150 3.04 5.81 4.30
N ALA A 151 2.30 5.62 5.39
CA ALA A 151 2.72 4.74 6.48
C ALA A 151 2.83 3.27 6.04
N GLY A 152 1.98 2.83 5.10
CA GLY A 152 2.08 1.51 4.46
C GLY A 152 3.28 1.38 3.54
N GLY A 153 3.73 2.48 2.93
CA GLY A 153 5.00 2.59 2.20
C GLY A 153 5.05 1.83 0.89
N SER A 154 3.94 1.62 0.23
CA SER A 154 3.92 0.93 -1.05
C SER A 154 4.25 1.85 -2.23
N GLY A 155 4.50 1.26 -3.38
CA GLY A 155 4.30 1.89 -4.67
C GLY A 155 2.80 1.94 -4.99
N GLY A 156 2.46 1.99 -6.26
CA GLY A 156 1.06 1.99 -6.69
C GLY A 156 0.93 2.41 -8.15
N ILE A 157 -0.29 2.64 -8.57
CA ILE A 157 -0.61 3.24 -9.85
C ILE A 157 0.10 4.59 -9.94
N GLY A 158 0.90 4.80 -10.96
CA GLY A 158 1.78 5.96 -11.14
C GLY A 158 3.26 5.68 -10.85
N SER A 159 3.60 4.58 -10.17
CA SER A 159 5.01 4.25 -9.86
C SER A 159 5.86 4.02 -11.11
N ILE A 160 5.29 3.57 -12.21
CA ILE A 160 6.02 3.43 -13.48
C ILE A 160 6.50 4.77 -14.03
N GLN A 161 5.80 5.86 -13.73
CA GLN A 161 6.15 7.21 -14.20
C GLN A 161 6.99 7.97 -13.18
N TYR A 162 6.66 7.87 -11.87
CA TYR A 162 7.17 8.76 -10.85
C TYR A 162 8.05 8.07 -9.80
N GLY A 163 8.30 6.77 -9.93
CA GLY A 163 9.02 5.99 -8.93
C GLY A 163 8.14 5.62 -7.73
N GLN A 164 8.75 5.37 -6.59
CA GLN A 164 8.10 4.92 -5.36
C GLN A 164 7.95 6.06 -4.35
N LEU A 165 7.13 5.88 -3.31
CA LEU A 165 6.99 6.86 -2.23
C LEU A 165 8.32 7.19 -1.54
N ARG A 166 9.24 6.21 -1.47
CA ARG A 166 10.58 6.41 -0.89
C ARG A 166 11.53 7.24 -1.75
N ASP A 167 11.21 7.43 -3.03
CA ASP A 167 12.06 8.20 -3.91
C ASP A 167 11.92 9.69 -3.59
N ARG A 168 13.05 10.39 -3.63
CA ARG A 168 13.14 11.77 -3.23
C ARG A 168 12.16 12.65 -4.01
N GLY A 169 11.38 13.46 -3.29
CA GLY A 169 10.43 14.38 -3.87
C GLY A 169 9.04 13.80 -4.14
N ASN A 170 8.76 12.54 -3.77
CA ASN A 170 7.41 11.97 -3.82
C ASN A 170 6.61 12.16 -2.52
N ILE A 171 7.26 12.59 -1.45
CA ILE A 171 6.65 13.15 -0.24
C ILE A 171 7.42 14.45 0.04
N LEU A 172 6.75 15.59 0.14
CA LEU A 172 7.40 16.88 0.34
C LEU A 172 7.56 17.22 1.82
N ALA A 173 6.52 16.96 2.63
CA ALA A 173 6.55 17.12 4.06
C ALA A 173 5.56 16.20 4.76
N LEU A 174 5.89 15.84 6.01
CA LEU A 174 5.00 15.19 6.97
C LEU A 174 4.99 15.99 8.26
N LYS A 175 3.82 16.24 8.83
CA LYS A 175 3.69 16.73 10.18
C LYS A 175 3.29 15.57 11.08
N VAL A 176 4.02 15.39 12.17
CA VAL A 176 3.92 14.19 13.02
C VAL A 176 3.80 14.62 14.47
N VAL A 177 2.88 14.03 15.22
CA VAL A 177 2.77 14.17 16.67
C VAL A 177 3.54 13.05 17.34
N THR A 178 4.38 13.41 18.31
CA THR A 178 5.19 12.49 19.12
C THR A 178 4.38 11.87 20.25
N LEU A 179 4.90 10.79 20.86
CA LEU A 179 4.32 10.12 22.02
C LEU A 179 5.28 10.19 23.23
N GLU A 180 5.80 11.38 23.47
CA GLU A 180 6.64 11.75 24.62
C GLU A 180 5.75 12.18 25.81
N ASP A 181 6.34 12.44 26.99
CA ASP A 181 5.59 12.97 28.16
C ASP A 181 4.94 14.31 27.85
N GLU A 182 5.61 15.18 27.10
CA GLU A 182 5.05 16.41 26.52
C GLU A 182 5.04 16.29 25.01
N PRO A 183 3.96 15.75 24.40
CA PRO A 183 3.88 15.56 22.97
C PRO A 183 3.97 16.87 22.21
N ARG A 184 4.63 16.82 21.06
CA ARG A 184 4.80 17.98 20.18
C ARG A 184 4.55 17.60 18.74
N ALA A 185 4.15 18.56 17.93
CA ALA A 185 4.04 18.41 16.48
C ALA A 185 5.37 18.81 15.85
N ILE A 186 5.93 17.91 15.03
CA ILE A 186 7.19 18.09 14.31
C ILE A 186 6.91 18.08 12.82
N GLU A 187 7.51 18.98 12.05
CA GLU A 187 7.46 18.95 10.59
C GLU A 187 8.76 18.37 10.04
N LEU A 188 8.64 17.28 9.27
CA LEU A 188 9.71 16.59 8.57
C LEU A 188 9.66 16.97 7.09
N ARG A 189 10.80 17.31 6.48
CA ARG A 189 10.93 17.69 5.07
C ARG A 189 12.11 17.00 4.40
N GLY A 190 12.06 16.90 3.07
CA GLY A 190 13.13 16.28 2.28
C GLY A 190 13.37 14.84 2.70
N ASP A 191 14.61 14.47 2.99
CA ASP A 191 14.96 13.09 3.33
C ASP A 191 14.47 12.68 4.73
N GLU A 192 14.15 13.64 5.60
CA GLU A 192 13.59 13.40 6.94
C GLU A 192 12.26 12.68 6.92
N VAL A 193 11.45 12.82 5.85
CA VAL A 193 10.15 12.13 5.71
C VAL A 193 10.30 10.60 5.71
N GLN A 194 11.49 10.08 5.34
CA GLN A 194 11.77 8.65 5.31
C GLN A 194 11.82 8.03 6.72
N LYS A 195 11.99 8.82 7.75
CA LYS A 195 11.91 8.37 9.15
C LYS A 195 10.51 7.84 9.52
N VAL A 196 9.47 8.24 8.75
CA VAL A 196 8.08 7.88 9.01
C VAL A 196 7.43 7.15 7.83
N ASN A 197 7.95 7.33 6.61
CA ASN A 197 7.48 6.63 5.43
C ASN A 197 7.76 5.12 5.56
N HIS A 198 6.77 4.28 5.27
CA HIS A 198 6.86 2.82 5.36
C HIS A 198 7.25 2.33 6.78
N ALA A 199 6.81 3.05 7.81
CA ALA A 199 7.09 2.69 9.19
C ALA A 199 5.87 2.07 9.93
N TRP A 200 4.81 1.72 9.24
CA TRP A 200 3.62 1.04 9.78
C TRP A 200 3.05 1.69 11.04
N GLY A 201 3.16 3.02 11.16
CA GLY A 201 2.63 3.77 12.30
C GLY A 201 3.40 3.59 13.62
N ILE A 202 4.66 3.16 13.57
CA ILE A 202 5.51 3.03 14.79
C ILE A 202 6.26 4.31 15.17
N ASN A 203 6.34 5.31 14.25
CA ASN A 203 7.23 6.47 14.34
C ASN A 203 6.47 7.81 14.39
N GLY A 204 5.55 7.98 15.33
CA GLY A 204 4.74 9.18 15.43
C GLY A 204 3.41 9.10 14.69
N ILE A 205 2.47 9.99 15.03
CA ILE A 205 1.14 10.06 14.44
C ILE A 205 1.15 11.13 13.35
N ILE A 206 1.02 10.74 12.08
CA ILE A 206 0.96 11.70 10.97
C ILE A 206 -0.37 12.48 11.07
N THR A 207 -0.29 13.81 11.10
CA THR A 207 -1.46 14.71 11.14
C THR A 207 -1.67 15.45 9.83
N GLU A 208 -0.60 15.87 9.15
CA GLU A 208 -0.65 16.55 7.86
C GLU A 208 0.37 15.97 6.87
N VAL A 209 0.04 16.05 5.59
CA VAL A 209 0.88 15.58 4.49
C VAL A 209 0.96 16.66 3.42
N GLU A 210 2.16 16.96 2.94
CA GLU A 210 2.40 17.76 1.74
C GLU A 210 2.93 16.84 0.64
N ILE A 211 2.18 16.76 -0.48
CA ILE A 211 2.51 15.90 -1.61
C ILE A 211 2.80 16.70 -2.88
N PRO A 212 3.69 16.19 -3.75
CA PRO A 212 3.85 16.72 -5.09
C PRO A 212 2.66 16.31 -5.96
N LEU A 213 2.35 17.18 -6.93
CA LEU A 213 1.38 16.91 -7.98
C LEU A 213 2.08 16.80 -9.33
N ALA A 214 1.36 16.30 -10.32
CA ALA A 214 1.74 16.29 -11.71
C ALA A 214 0.66 17.00 -12.55
N PRO A 215 0.97 17.49 -13.75
CA PRO A 215 -0.06 17.90 -14.70
C PRO A 215 -1.06 16.77 -14.93
N ALA A 216 -2.35 17.09 -14.92
CA ALA A 216 -3.40 16.10 -15.15
C ALA A 216 -3.43 15.72 -16.64
N TYR A 217 -3.35 14.44 -16.93
CA TYR A 217 -3.48 13.92 -18.28
C TYR A 217 -4.88 13.32 -18.50
N PRO A 218 -5.40 13.42 -19.76
CA PRO A 218 -6.49 12.55 -20.20
C PRO A 218 -5.97 11.12 -20.30
N TRP A 219 -6.31 10.30 -19.30
CA TRP A 219 -5.89 8.91 -19.26
C TRP A 219 -6.83 8.01 -20.03
N VAL A 220 -6.27 7.23 -20.96
CA VAL A 220 -6.99 6.20 -21.69
C VAL A 220 -6.72 4.85 -21.05
N GLU A 221 -7.78 4.15 -20.70
CA GLU A 221 -7.74 2.77 -20.24
C GLU A 221 -7.70 1.83 -21.45
N VAL A 222 -6.74 0.91 -21.44
CA VAL A 222 -6.54 -0.05 -22.55
C VAL A 222 -6.37 -1.46 -21.99
N ILE A 223 -7.06 -2.42 -22.60
CA ILE A 223 -6.83 -3.86 -22.39
C ILE A 223 -6.19 -4.42 -23.65
N VAL A 224 -5.07 -5.09 -23.47
CA VAL A 224 -4.37 -5.83 -24.51
C VAL A 224 -4.34 -7.31 -24.15
N THR A 225 -4.70 -8.19 -25.06
CA THR A 225 -4.66 -9.65 -24.85
C THR A 225 -3.55 -10.29 -25.66
N PHE A 226 -3.00 -11.39 -25.14
CA PHE A 226 -1.89 -12.13 -25.73
C PHE A 226 -2.15 -13.64 -25.63
N SER A 227 -1.68 -14.41 -26.61
CA SER A 227 -1.69 -15.88 -26.57
C SER A 227 -0.51 -16.47 -25.79
N ASP A 228 0.54 -15.68 -25.56
CA ASP A 228 1.74 -16.07 -24.83
C ASP A 228 2.04 -15.09 -23.69
N PHE A 229 2.33 -15.62 -22.49
CA PHE A 229 2.60 -14.78 -21.32
C PHE A 229 3.91 -14.01 -21.47
N MET A 230 4.95 -14.63 -21.99
CA MET A 230 6.24 -13.95 -22.13
C MET A 230 6.20 -12.85 -23.19
N ALA A 231 5.36 -12.98 -24.20
CA ALA A 231 5.08 -11.88 -25.13
C ALA A 231 4.42 -10.70 -24.42
N ALA A 232 3.44 -10.96 -23.52
CA ALA A 232 2.81 -9.94 -22.70
C ALA A 232 3.81 -9.28 -21.73
N ALA A 233 4.68 -10.06 -21.07
CA ALA A 233 5.70 -9.55 -20.15
C ALA A 233 6.75 -8.68 -20.89
N LYS A 234 7.23 -9.12 -22.06
CA LYS A 234 8.15 -8.36 -22.92
C LYS A 234 7.51 -7.08 -23.43
N PHE A 235 6.23 -7.12 -23.80
CA PHE A 235 5.47 -5.91 -24.15
C PHE A 235 5.41 -4.94 -22.97
N GLY A 236 5.07 -5.43 -21.77
CA GLY A 236 5.02 -4.60 -20.54
C GLY A 236 6.36 -3.93 -20.26
N GLN A 237 7.49 -4.66 -20.41
CA GLN A 237 8.84 -4.10 -20.26
C GLN A 237 9.13 -3.04 -21.33
N ALA A 238 8.87 -3.34 -22.59
CA ALA A 238 9.12 -2.41 -23.70
C ALA A 238 8.29 -1.12 -23.57
N LEU A 239 7.03 -1.23 -23.14
CA LEU A 239 6.21 -0.07 -22.82
C LEU A 239 6.77 0.70 -21.60
N GLY A 240 7.25 -0.01 -20.58
CA GLY A 240 7.91 0.57 -19.40
C GLY A 240 9.14 1.39 -19.78
N ASP A 241 9.97 0.88 -20.68
CA ASP A 241 11.22 1.49 -21.15
C ASP A 241 10.99 2.61 -22.18
N ALA A 242 9.81 2.66 -22.80
CA ALA A 242 9.46 3.71 -23.75
C ALA A 242 9.20 5.05 -23.04
N ASP A 243 10.25 5.74 -22.60
CA ASP A 243 10.16 7.00 -21.81
C ASP A 243 9.43 8.13 -22.54
N GLY A 244 9.41 8.14 -23.87
CA GLY A 244 8.61 9.06 -24.66
C GLY A 244 7.09 8.83 -24.58
N MET A 245 6.64 7.68 -24.09
CA MET A 245 5.22 7.38 -23.88
C MET A 245 4.83 7.67 -22.44
N ILE A 246 3.87 8.56 -22.23
CA ILE A 246 3.34 8.89 -20.90
C ILE A 246 2.34 7.80 -20.49
N LYS A 247 2.65 7.10 -19.40
CA LYS A 247 1.87 5.97 -18.88
C LYS A 247 1.79 6.03 -17.36
N LYS A 248 0.66 5.62 -16.79
CA LYS A 248 0.40 5.62 -15.34
C LYS A 248 0.29 4.21 -14.77
N LEU A 249 -0.08 3.23 -15.58
CA LEU A 249 -0.28 1.84 -15.19
C LEU A 249 0.17 0.89 -16.30
N ILE A 250 0.92 -0.12 -15.93
CA ILE A 250 1.22 -1.30 -16.75
C ILE A 250 1.13 -2.51 -15.82
N SER A 251 0.03 -3.27 -15.89
CA SER A 251 -0.17 -4.51 -15.16
C SER A 251 -0.34 -5.66 -16.13
N VAL A 252 0.41 -6.75 -15.95
CA VAL A 252 0.39 -7.91 -16.84
C VAL A 252 0.02 -9.17 -16.07
N PHE A 253 -0.93 -9.93 -16.59
CA PHE A 253 -1.52 -11.08 -15.94
C PHE A 253 -1.38 -12.33 -16.78
N ALA A 254 -0.80 -13.38 -16.20
CA ALA A 254 -0.85 -14.71 -16.78
C ALA A 254 -2.25 -15.30 -16.62
N SER A 255 -2.69 -16.09 -17.62
CA SER A 255 -3.83 -17.00 -17.43
C SER A 255 -3.49 -17.97 -16.28
N PRO A 256 -4.44 -18.31 -15.37
CA PRO A 256 -5.88 -18.01 -15.43
C PRO A 256 -6.30 -16.71 -14.70
N ILE A 257 -5.39 -15.83 -14.21
CA ILE A 257 -5.75 -14.65 -13.40
C ILE A 257 -6.87 -13.79 -14.03
N PRO A 258 -6.85 -13.47 -15.35
CA PRO A 258 -7.91 -12.66 -15.95
C PRO A 258 -9.30 -13.27 -15.82
N SER A 259 -9.44 -14.57 -15.62
CA SER A 259 -10.73 -15.23 -15.43
C SER A 259 -11.42 -14.85 -14.11
N TYR A 260 -10.68 -14.33 -13.13
CA TYR A 260 -11.22 -13.81 -11.88
C TYR A 260 -11.83 -12.40 -12.03
N PHE A 261 -11.59 -11.72 -13.14
CA PHE A 261 -12.09 -10.38 -13.42
C PHE A 261 -13.45 -10.43 -14.14
N THR A 262 -14.51 -10.79 -13.42
CA THR A 262 -15.84 -11.00 -13.99
C THR A 262 -16.32 -9.83 -14.86
N ALA A 263 -16.07 -8.58 -14.44
CA ALA A 263 -16.45 -7.39 -15.18
C ALA A 263 -15.66 -7.18 -16.50
N LEU A 264 -14.53 -7.85 -16.68
CA LEU A 264 -13.67 -7.73 -17.86
C LEU A 264 -13.81 -8.91 -18.83
N GLN A 265 -14.59 -9.94 -18.52
CA GLN A 265 -14.68 -11.17 -19.34
C GLN A 265 -15.12 -10.93 -20.78
N GLN A 266 -15.93 -9.90 -21.04
CA GLN A 266 -16.32 -9.54 -22.39
C GLN A 266 -15.18 -9.00 -23.24
N TYR A 267 -14.09 -8.54 -22.61
CA TYR A 267 -12.92 -7.96 -23.27
C TYR A 267 -11.71 -8.90 -23.26
N ILE A 268 -11.70 -9.89 -22.35
CA ILE A 268 -10.58 -10.81 -22.19
C ILE A 268 -11.07 -12.23 -22.47
N PRO A 269 -10.76 -12.82 -23.66
CA PRO A 269 -11.12 -14.18 -23.98
C PRO A 269 -10.56 -15.18 -22.97
N SER A 270 -11.25 -16.29 -22.76
CA SER A 270 -10.80 -17.37 -21.89
C SER A 270 -9.41 -17.88 -22.31
N ASN A 271 -8.59 -18.25 -21.32
CA ASN A 271 -7.24 -18.79 -21.51
C ASN A 271 -6.27 -17.84 -22.24
N THR A 272 -6.52 -16.54 -22.23
CA THR A 272 -5.56 -15.53 -22.73
C THR A 272 -4.87 -14.81 -21.58
N HIS A 273 -3.68 -14.30 -21.84
CA HIS A 273 -2.95 -13.40 -20.94
C HIS A 273 -3.39 -11.97 -21.24
N ALA A 274 -3.30 -11.07 -20.26
CA ALA A 274 -3.78 -9.71 -20.44
C ALA A 274 -2.80 -8.67 -19.89
N ALA A 275 -2.76 -7.51 -20.53
CA ALA A 275 -2.16 -6.30 -19.99
C ALA A 275 -3.26 -5.26 -19.80
N LEU A 276 -3.35 -4.69 -18.58
CA LEU A 276 -4.20 -3.55 -18.23
C LEU A 276 -3.34 -2.30 -18.14
N LEU A 277 -3.69 -1.29 -18.91
CA LEU A 277 -2.86 -0.09 -19.10
C LEU A 277 -3.65 1.18 -18.81
N MET A 278 -2.93 2.20 -18.32
CA MET A 278 -3.37 3.60 -18.36
C MET A 278 -2.30 4.41 -19.10
N VAL A 279 -2.63 4.89 -20.28
CA VAL A 279 -1.72 5.63 -21.16
C VAL A 279 -2.34 7.01 -21.44
N ALA A 280 -1.53 8.06 -21.47
CA ALA A 280 -2.02 9.39 -21.85
C ALA A 280 -2.49 9.41 -23.30
N GLU A 281 -3.57 10.13 -23.58
CA GLU A 281 -4.14 10.25 -24.94
C GLU A 281 -3.09 10.62 -25.98
N THR A 282 -2.15 11.48 -25.65
CA THR A 282 -1.05 11.92 -26.54
C THR A 282 -0.08 10.81 -26.92
N SER A 283 -0.03 9.73 -26.16
CA SER A 283 0.84 8.56 -26.40
C SER A 283 0.15 7.45 -27.17
N LEU A 284 -1.17 7.50 -27.35
CA LEU A 284 -1.96 6.47 -28.04
C LEU A 284 -1.53 6.19 -29.47
N PRO A 285 -1.12 7.17 -30.30
CA PRO A 285 -0.73 6.89 -31.69
C PRO A 285 0.41 5.88 -31.83
N PHE A 286 1.26 5.73 -30.82
CA PHE A 286 2.41 4.82 -30.81
C PHE A 286 2.07 3.42 -30.26
N LEU A 287 1.00 3.30 -29.48
CA LEU A 287 0.65 2.07 -28.77
C LEU A 287 0.30 0.91 -29.70
N PRO A 288 -0.52 1.06 -30.78
CA PRO A 288 -0.89 -0.06 -31.65
C PRO A 288 0.32 -0.73 -32.30
N GLY A 289 1.29 0.06 -32.77
CA GLY A 289 2.52 -0.48 -33.37
C GLY A 289 3.33 -1.31 -32.38
N LEU A 290 3.46 -0.81 -31.12
CA LEU A 290 4.14 -1.55 -30.07
C LEU A 290 3.39 -2.84 -29.72
N VAL A 291 2.07 -2.80 -29.56
CA VAL A 291 1.23 -3.97 -29.29
C VAL A 291 1.39 -5.04 -30.37
N GLN A 292 1.34 -4.63 -31.65
CA GLN A 292 1.49 -5.53 -32.79
C GLN A 292 2.88 -6.19 -32.82
N SER A 293 3.94 -5.46 -32.48
CA SER A 293 5.31 -5.99 -32.44
C SER A 293 5.50 -7.15 -31.48
N TYR A 294 4.63 -7.25 -30.45
CA TYR A 294 4.64 -8.35 -29.48
C TYR A 294 3.46 -9.33 -29.65
N GLY A 295 2.74 -9.27 -30.78
CA GLY A 295 1.64 -10.19 -31.07
C GLY A 295 0.39 -9.99 -30.20
N GLY A 296 0.24 -8.81 -29.60
CA GLY A 296 -0.94 -8.45 -28.80
C GLY A 296 -2.12 -7.98 -29.65
N THR A 297 -3.30 -7.98 -29.04
CA THR A 297 -4.53 -7.44 -29.61
C THR A 297 -5.18 -6.49 -28.61
N ILE A 298 -5.45 -5.25 -29.02
CA ILE A 298 -6.22 -4.29 -28.21
C ILE A 298 -7.69 -4.70 -28.27
N THR A 299 -8.26 -5.06 -27.13
CA THR A 299 -9.65 -5.52 -27.00
C THR A 299 -10.56 -4.49 -26.33
N TYR A 300 -9.98 -3.49 -25.66
CA TYR A 300 -10.69 -2.37 -25.05
C TYR A 300 -9.82 -1.11 -25.08
N GLN A 301 -10.41 0.03 -25.37
CA GLN A 301 -9.76 1.34 -25.32
C GLN A 301 -10.81 2.42 -25.08
N GLN A 302 -10.73 3.12 -23.95
CA GLN A 302 -11.65 4.19 -23.59
C GLN A 302 -10.96 5.31 -22.82
N LEU A 303 -11.37 6.55 -23.09
CA LEU A 303 -10.84 7.76 -22.45
C LEU A 303 -11.45 8.01 -21.06
N ASP A 304 -12.65 7.59 -20.80
CA ASP A 304 -13.48 8.02 -19.68
C ASP A 304 -13.38 7.19 -18.40
N LYS A 305 -12.42 6.28 -18.28
CA LYS A 305 -12.25 5.36 -17.15
C LYS A 305 -13.53 4.61 -16.76
N SER A 306 -14.34 4.21 -17.73
CA SER A 306 -15.62 3.56 -17.48
C SER A 306 -15.50 2.23 -16.75
N LEU A 307 -14.36 1.52 -16.91
CA LEU A 307 -14.08 0.28 -16.21
C LEU A 307 -13.24 0.47 -14.93
N ASN A 308 -12.56 1.60 -14.77
CA ASN A 308 -11.61 1.85 -13.67
C ASN A 308 -10.57 0.72 -13.54
N LEU A 309 -9.79 0.46 -14.62
CA LEU A 309 -8.86 -0.66 -14.70
C LEU A 309 -7.89 -0.75 -13.52
N GLY A 310 -7.54 0.38 -12.91
CA GLY A 310 -6.74 0.40 -11.69
C GLY A 310 -7.32 -0.40 -10.51
N GLU A 311 -8.63 -0.65 -10.50
CA GLU A 311 -9.29 -1.45 -9.45
C GLU A 311 -9.19 -2.97 -9.70
N PHE A 312 -8.53 -3.41 -10.76
CA PHE A 312 -8.23 -4.82 -11.05
C PHE A 312 -6.75 -5.17 -10.82
N THR A 313 -5.95 -4.19 -10.44
CA THR A 313 -4.49 -4.28 -10.36
C THR A 313 -4.00 -4.25 -8.91
N TRP A 314 -2.71 -4.47 -8.70
CA TRP A 314 -2.13 -4.52 -7.36
C TRP A 314 -2.87 -5.53 -6.48
N ASN A 315 -3.08 -5.22 -5.19
CA ASN A 315 -3.76 -6.15 -4.27
C ASN A 315 -5.28 -6.28 -4.49
N HIS A 316 -5.91 -5.47 -5.35
CA HIS A 316 -7.28 -5.74 -5.79
C HIS A 316 -7.36 -7.02 -6.64
N THR A 317 -6.31 -7.38 -7.37
CA THR A 317 -6.22 -8.70 -8.02
C THR A 317 -6.42 -9.83 -7.02
N THR A 318 -5.73 -9.77 -5.87
CA THR A 318 -5.88 -10.76 -4.80
C THR A 318 -7.30 -10.76 -4.22
N LEU A 319 -7.88 -9.56 -3.98
CA LEU A 319 -9.25 -9.44 -3.49
C LEU A 319 -10.26 -10.09 -4.44
N LEU A 320 -10.15 -9.81 -5.74
CA LEU A 320 -11.04 -10.35 -6.76
C LEU A 320 -10.86 -11.87 -6.91
N ALA A 321 -9.63 -12.34 -6.94
CA ALA A 321 -9.34 -13.78 -7.02
C ALA A 321 -9.89 -14.53 -5.81
N ARG A 322 -9.70 -14.01 -4.59
CA ARG A 322 -10.23 -14.61 -3.35
C ARG A 322 -11.76 -14.56 -3.25
N SER A 323 -12.42 -13.65 -3.94
CA SER A 323 -13.89 -13.67 -4.04
C SER A 323 -14.44 -14.88 -4.82
N VAL A 324 -13.59 -15.50 -5.65
CA VAL A 324 -13.91 -16.70 -6.44
C VAL A 324 -13.31 -17.96 -5.79
N ASP A 325 -12.08 -17.87 -5.31
CA ASP A 325 -11.36 -18.98 -4.68
C ASP A 325 -10.64 -18.51 -3.40
N THR A 326 -11.22 -18.81 -2.25
CA THR A 326 -10.71 -18.38 -0.93
C THR A 326 -9.40 -19.08 -0.53
N SER A 327 -9.00 -20.16 -1.21
CA SER A 327 -7.73 -20.86 -0.97
C SER A 327 -6.53 -20.09 -1.53
N LEU A 328 -6.76 -19.08 -2.36
CA LEU A 328 -5.69 -18.26 -2.91
C LEU A 328 -5.12 -17.29 -1.85
N THR A 329 -3.81 -17.17 -1.88
CA THR A 329 -3.06 -16.11 -1.21
C THR A 329 -2.14 -15.42 -2.22
N TYR A 330 -1.18 -14.62 -1.77
CA TYR A 330 -0.32 -13.88 -2.68
C TYR A 330 1.12 -13.79 -2.18
N LEU A 331 2.04 -13.49 -3.07
CA LEU A 331 3.39 -13.03 -2.75
C LEU A 331 3.57 -11.59 -3.26
N GLN A 332 4.52 -10.89 -2.65
CA GLN A 332 4.98 -9.60 -3.14
C GLN A 332 6.48 -9.69 -3.41
N SER A 333 6.82 -9.68 -4.68
CA SER A 333 8.19 -9.88 -5.13
C SER A 333 8.68 -8.75 -6.03
N LEU A 334 10.00 -8.62 -6.14
CA LEU A 334 10.66 -7.67 -7.02
C LEU A 334 11.73 -8.42 -7.81
N PHE A 335 11.56 -8.47 -9.11
CA PHE A 335 12.52 -9.11 -10.00
C PHE A 335 13.73 -8.18 -10.23
N PRO A 336 14.94 -8.74 -10.45
CA PRO A 336 16.10 -7.95 -10.83
C PRO A 336 15.84 -7.15 -12.11
N PRO A 337 16.44 -5.96 -12.26
CA PRO A 337 16.37 -5.18 -13.50
C PRO A 337 16.85 -6.00 -14.70
N ASP A 338 16.25 -5.77 -15.87
CA ASP A 338 16.58 -6.40 -17.16
C ASP A 338 16.56 -7.93 -17.17
N ASN A 339 15.82 -8.54 -16.25
CA ASN A 339 15.82 -9.98 -16.07
C ASN A 339 14.43 -10.62 -16.24
N LEU A 340 13.83 -10.47 -17.44
CA LEU A 340 12.62 -11.20 -17.79
C LEU A 340 12.85 -12.71 -17.92
N GLN A 341 14.09 -13.17 -18.07
CA GLN A 341 14.44 -14.60 -18.01
C GLN A 341 14.11 -15.19 -16.63
N MET A 342 14.29 -14.41 -15.56
CA MET A 342 13.90 -14.85 -14.22
C MET A 342 12.37 -14.93 -14.06
N VAL A 343 11.63 -14.00 -14.66
CA VAL A 343 10.16 -14.08 -14.72
C VAL A 343 9.73 -15.35 -15.47
N GLU A 344 10.34 -15.64 -16.61
CA GLU A 344 10.09 -16.85 -17.41
C GLU A 344 10.43 -18.12 -16.63
N HIS A 345 11.58 -18.15 -15.95
CA HIS A 345 11.98 -19.25 -15.10
C HIS A 345 10.95 -19.54 -14.00
N MET A 346 10.53 -18.52 -13.24
CA MET A 346 9.53 -18.69 -12.17
C MET A 346 8.17 -19.10 -12.71
N TYR A 347 7.75 -18.51 -13.84
CA TYR A 347 6.50 -18.86 -14.51
C TYR A 347 6.42 -20.34 -14.91
N HIS A 348 7.50 -20.88 -15.50
CA HIS A 348 7.55 -22.29 -15.89
C HIS A 348 7.78 -23.23 -14.70
N HIS A 349 8.57 -22.81 -13.70
CA HIS A 349 8.88 -23.64 -12.53
C HIS A 349 7.65 -23.93 -11.67
N PHE A 350 6.84 -22.91 -11.42
CA PHE A 350 5.69 -23.03 -10.51
C PHE A 350 4.36 -23.27 -11.24
N GLY A 351 4.24 -22.91 -12.51
CA GLY A 351 3.00 -23.03 -13.27
C GLY A 351 1.80 -22.41 -12.53
N ASP A 352 0.72 -23.18 -12.41
CA ASP A 352 -0.53 -22.72 -11.78
C ASP A 352 -0.46 -22.66 -10.24
N GLU A 353 0.60 -23.16 -9.61
CA GLU A 353 0.77 -23.03 -8.15
C GLU A 353 1.08 -21.60 -7.77
N VAL A 354 1.90 -20.89 -8.57
CA VAL A 354 2.24 -19.47 -8.37
C VAL A 354 1.96 -18.71 -9.67
N MET A 355 0.74 -18.21 -9.78
CA MET A 355 0.27 -17.52 -10.98
C MET A 355 0.88 -16.12 -11.10
N MET A 356 1.45 -15.82 -12.25
CA MET A 356 2.21 -14.59 -12.46
C MET A 356 1.31 -13.37 -12.70
N HIS A 357 1.48 -12.34 -11.85
CA HIS A 357 0.92 -11.01 -11.98
C HIS A 357 2.05 -9.99 -11.83
N LEU A 358 2.34 -9.25 -12.88
CA LEU A 358 3.41 -8.25 -12.92
C LEU A 358 2.83 -6.84 -12.87
N GLU A 359 3.42 -6.01 -12.01
CA GLU A 359 3.21 -4.56 -11.96
C GLU A 359 4.52 -3.87 -12.34
N PHE A 360 4.55 -3.15 -13.44
CA PHE A 360 5.77 -2.44 -13.82
C PHE A 360 5.90 -1.14 -13.04
N ILE A 361 7.04 -0.98 -12.39
CA ILE A 361 7.37 0.20 -11.57
C ILE A 361 8.73 0.75 -11.99
N ARG A 362 9.02 1.99 -11.62
CA ARG A 362 10.33 2.61 -11.83
C ARG A 362 11.16 2.54 -10.56
N VAL A 363 12.36 1.99 -10.66
CA VAL A 363 13.33 1.91 -9.56
C VAL A 363 14.69 2.34 -10.09
N ASN A 364 15.31 3.34 -9.45
CA ASN A 364 16.59 3.90 -9.87
C ASN A 364 16.65 4.30 -11.35
N GLY A 365 15.52 4.81 -11.89
CA GLY A 365 15.43 5.24 -13.27
C GLY A 365 15.04 4.15 -14.29
N ALA A 366 15.13 2.87 -13.95
CA ALA A 366 14.75 1.75 -14.82
C ALA A 366 13.32 1.27 -14.58
N ALA A 367 12.62 0.85 -15.63
CA ALA A 367 11.37 0.12 -15.49
C ALA A 367 11.67 -1.34 -15.12
N ILE A 368 11.09 -1.82 -14.02
CA ILE A 368 11.29 -3.18 -13.56
C ILE A 368 9.96 -3.85 -13.21
N PRO A 369 9.84 -5.18 -13.41
CA PRO A 369 8.67 -5.93 -12.97
C PRO A 369 8.71 -6.17 -11.46
N ALA A 370 7.77 -5.57 -10.73
CA ALA A 370 7.35 -6.04 -9.43
C ALA A 370 6.21 -7.04 -9.64
N ALA A 371 6.07 -8.03 -8.76
CA ALA A 371 4.99 -8.99 -8.90
C ALA A 371 4.17 -9.12 -7.62
N LEU A 372 2.86 -9.26 -7.82
CA LEU A 372 1.91 -9.65 -6.79
C LEU A 372 1.30 -10.99 -7.21
N GLN A 373 2.14 -12.02 -7.20
CA GLN A 373 1.77 -13.37 -7.66
C GLN A 373 0.66 -13.95 -6.80
N LEU A 374 -0.33 -14.58 -7.43
CA LEU A 374 -1.33 -15.36 -6.70
C LEU A 374 -0.80 -16.77 -6.45
N VAL A 375 -0.95 -17.26 -5.21
CA VAL A 375 -0.47 -18.58 -4.79
C VAL A 375 -1.63 -19.46 -4.37
N ARG A 376 -1.68 -20.67 -4.87
CA ARG A 376 -2.56 -21.72 -4.34
C ARG A 376 -1.97 -22.24 -3.05
N TYR A 377 -2.52 -21.77 -1.94
CA TYR A 377 -2.03 -22.16 -0.62
C TYR A 377 -2.38 -23.61 -0.29
N THR A 378 -1.40 -24.34 0.18
CA THR A 378 -1.57 -25.71 0.69
C THR A 378 -1.15 -25.83 2.14
N THR A 379 0.10 -25.44 2.45
CA THR A 379 0.65 -25.45 3.80
C THR A 379 1.61 -24.27 3.98
N GLU A 380 1.83 -23.87 5.23
CA GLU A 380 2.84 -22.86 5.58
C GLU A 380 4.25 -23.31 5.15
N ALA A 381 4.59 -24.58 5.33
CA ALA A 381 5.88 -25.14 4.91
C ALA A 381 6.10 -24.96 3.40
N ARG A 382 5.08 -25.26 2.58
CA ARG A 382 5.17 -25.09 1.12
C ARG A 382 5.29 -23.61 0.72
N LEU A 383 4.51 -22.74 1.36
CA LEU A 383 4.60 -21.31 1.11
C LEU A 383 6.00 -20.75 1.44
N ASN A 384 6.57 -21.16 2.57
CA ASN A 384 7.92 -20.80 2.95
C ASN A 384 8.99 -21.35 1.98
N GLU A 385 8.79 -22.56 1.45
CA GLU A 385 9.65 -23.13 0.40
C GLU A 385 9.58 -22.32 -0.90
N ILE A 386 8.38 -21.92 -1.34
CA ILE A 386 8.19 -21.07 -2.51
C ILE A 386 8.93 -19.74 -2.33
N MET A 387 8.76 -19.06 -1.18
CA MET A 387 9.45 -17.78 -0.90
C MET A 387 10.98 -17.95 -0.90
N ARG A 388 11.49 -18.98 -0.21
CA ARG A 388 12.92 -19.30 -0.17
C ARG A 388 13.48 -19.56 -1.57
N TYR A 389 12.77 -20.32 -2.41
CA TYR A 389 13.21 -20.59 -3.77
C TYR A 389 13.34 -19.30 -4.59
N HIS A 390 12.38 -18.38 -4.47
CA HIS A 390 12.50 -17.06 -5.12
C HIS A 390 13.77 -16.31 -4.66
N GLU A 391 14.02 -16.29 -3.36
CA GLU A 391 15.18 -15.60 -2.78
C GLU A 391 16.51 -16.24 -3.20
N GLU A 392 16.60 -17.57 -3.24
CA GLU A 392 17.76 -18.33 -3.71
C GLU A 392 18.06 -18.05 -5.19
N GLN A 393 17.05 -17.73 -6.00
CA GLN A 393 17.22 -17.33 -7.38
C GLN A 393 17.46 -15.80 -7.53
N GLY A 394 17.55 -15.04 -6.45
CA GLY A 394 17.81 -13.60 -6.48
C GLY A 394 16.59 -12.70 -6.66
N VAL A 395 15.37 -13.26 -6.54
CA VAL A 395 14.14 -12.48 -6.53
C VAL A 395 13.88 -12.00 -5.10
N PHE A 396 13.78 -10.69 -4.90
CA PHE A 396 13.47 -10.13 -3.59
C PHE A 396 12.00 -10.40 -3.21
N ILE A 397 11.76 -10.89 -1.99
CA ILE A 397 10.43 -11.09 -1.41
C ILE A 397 10.20 -10.10 -0.28
N ALA A 398 9.21 -9.22 -0.40
CA ALA A 398 8.61 -8.51 0.72
C ALA A 398 7.53 -9.43 1.29
N ASN A 399 7.85 -10.14 2.39
CA ASN A 399 6.98 -11.19 2.91
C ASN A 399 5.61 -10.64 3.36
N PRO A 400 4.49 -10.94 2.68
CA PRO A 400 3.17 -10.45 3.07
C PRO A 400 2.49 -11.29 4.17
N HIS A 401 3.18 -12.30 4.69
CA HIS A 401 2.67 -13.25 5.68
C HIS A 401 3.24 -13.01 7.07
N THR A 402 3.67 -11.79 7.35
CA THR A 402 4.21 -11.37 8.64
C THR A 402 3.69 -9.99 9.05
N TYR A 403 3.56 -9.78 10.34
CA TYR A 403 3.27 -8.46 10.92
C TYR A 403 4.55 -7.77 11.45
N ILE A 404 5.72 -8.35 11.21
CA ILE A 404 7.01 -7.79 11.60
C ILE A 404 7.58 -6.96 10.46
N ILE A 405 7.86 -5.67 10.73
CA ILE A 405 8.26 -4.70 9.70
C ILE A 405 9.60 -5.07 9.04
N GLU A 406 10.52 -5.66 9.80
CA GLU A 406 11.79 -6.12 9.26
C GLU A 406 11.61 -7.18 8.17
N ASP A 407 10.67 -8.10 8.35
CA ASP A 407 10.44 -9.23 7.42
C ASP A 407 9.50 -8.83 6.27
N GLY A 408 8.44 -8.07 6.57
CA GLY A 408 7.42 -7.68 5.59
C GLY A 408 7.81 -6.49 4.70
N GLY A 409 8.85 -5.75 5.08
CA GLY A 409 9.30 -4.57 4.37
C GLY A 409 10.57 -4.82 3.55
N ARG A 410 11.68 -4.24 4.01
CA ARG A 410 12.98 -4.25 3.31
C ARG A 410 13.94 -5.33 3.80
N LYS A 411 13.51 -6.27 4.63
CA LYS A 411 14.31 -7.27 5.35
C LYS A 411 15.23 -6.69 6.44
N VAL A 412 15.35 -5.37 6.51
CA VAL A 412 16.11 -4.65 7.52
C VAL A 412 15.30 -3.42 7.94
N ILE A 413 15.40 -3.06 9.22
CA ILE A 413 14.88 -1.77 9.68
C ILE A 413 15.92 -0.69 9.43
N ASP A 414 15.47 0.46 8.94
CA ASP A 414 16.35 1.61 8.74
C ASP A 414 16.82 2.14 10.09
N PRO A 415 18.16 2.25 10.34
CA PRO A 415 18.68 2.79 11.59
C PRO A 415 18.16 4.19 11.92
N GLN A 416 17.89 5.03 10.90
CA GLN A 416 17.33 6.37 11.13
C GLN A 416 15.86 6.29 11.61
N GLN A 417 15.10 5.30 11.13
CA GLN A 417 13.74 5.05 11.64
C GLN A 417 13.77 4.60 13.10
N MET A 418 14.73 3.74 13.48
CA MET A 418 14.88 3.28 14.87
C MET A 418 15.29 4.41 15.80
N GLN A 419 16.30 5.20 15.42
CA GLN A 419 16.74 6.35 16.19
C GLN A 419 15.61 7.38 16.37
N PHE A 420 14.83 7.59 15.30
CA PHE A 420 13.67 8.48 15.35
C PHE A 420 12.56 7.91 16.26
N LYS A 421 12.29 6.61 16.19
CA LYS A 421 11.38 5.90 17.10
C LYS A 421 11.74 6.13 18.57
N GLU A 422 13.00 5.92 18.94
CA GLU A 422 13.48 6.11 20.31
C GLU A 422 13.29 7.56 20.80
N MET A 423 13.45 8.53 19.90
CA MET A 423 13.25 9.95 20.20
C MET A 423 11.77 10.32 20.39
N VAL A 424 10.88 9.84 19.50
CA VAL A 424 9.48 10.30 19.47
C VAL A 424 8.51 9.41 20.26
N ASP A 425 8.95 8.24 20.70
CA ASP A 425 8.18 7.27 21.47
C ASP A 425 9.10 6.51 22.44
N PRO A 426 9.62 7.19 23.47
CA PRO A 426 10.59 6.60 24.39
C PRO A 426 10.05 5.42 25.20
N TYR A 427 8.74 5.29 25.27
CA TYR A 427 8.06 4.22 26.03
C TYR A 427 7.63 3.04 25.15
N GLY A 428 7.83 3.13 23.83
CA GLY A 428 7.47 2.05 22.90
C GLY A 428 5.98 1.79 22.78
N LEU A 429 5.15 2.82 22.96
CA LEU A 429 3.69 2.70 22.99
C LEU A 429 3.05 2.68 21.59
N MET A 430 3.75 3.19 20.57
CA MET A 430 3.21 3.25 19.22
C MET A 430 3.33 1.91 18.50
N ASN A 431 2.18 1.34 18.17
CA ASN A 431 2.02 0.09 17.44
C ASN A 431 2.98 -1.02 17.92
N PRO A 432 2.97 -1.33 19.24
CA PRO A 432 3.95 -2.21 19.87
C PRO A 432 3.83 -3.64 19.31
N GLY A 433 4.98 -4.34 19.25
CA GLY A 433 5.06 -5.72 18.75
C GLY A 433 5.29 -5.83 17.24
N LYS A 434 5.41 -4.71 16.50
CA LYS A 434 5.68 -4.73 15.04
C LYS A 434 7.17 -4.69 14.69
N ILE A 435 8.04 -4.55 15.69
CA ILE A 435 9.51 -4.48 15.54
C ILE A 435 10.12 -5.61 16.34
N ARG A 436 10.87 -6.51 15.69
CA ARG A 436 11.56 -7.63 16.36
C ARG A 436 12.61 -7.13 17.36
N ALA A 437 13.41 -6.14 16.97
CA ALA A 437 14.47 -5.59 17.81
C ALA A 437 13.99 -5.01 19.15
N LEU A 438 12.70 -4.65 19.27
CA LEU A 438 12.11 -4.13 20.51
C LEU A 438 11.36 -5.20 21.32
N MET A 439 11.04 -6.36 20.73
CA MET A 439 10.35 -7.45 21.44
C MET A 439 11.20 -8.01 22.59
N SER A 440 12.53 -8.04 22.45
CA SER A 440 13.45 -8.53 23.46
C SER A 440 13.66 -7.59 24.66
N ARG A 441 13.12 -6.36 24.61
CA ARG A 441 13.21 -5.39 25.73
C ARG A 441 11.98 -5.45 26.66
N VAL A 442 10.93 -6.19 26.29
CA VAL A 442 9.64 -6.30 27.01
C VAL A 442 9.52 -7.61 27.82
N THR A 443 10.49 -8.52 27.66
CA THR A 443 10.64 -9.73 28.48
C THR A 443 11.64 -9.51 29.62
#